data_a4dd94503ca7cff751ba0da73a4aca40
#
_entry.id   a4dd94503ca7cff751ba0da73a4aca40
#
_cell.length_a   1.000
_cell.length_b   1.000
_cell.length_c   1.000
_cell.angle_alpha   90.00
_cell.angle_beta   90.00
_cell.angle_gamma   90.00
#
_symmetry.space_group_name_H-M   'P 1'
#
loop_
_entity.id
_entity.type
_entity.pdbx_description
1 polymer ?
#
loop_
_entity_poly.entity_id
_entity_poly.type
_entity_poly.pdbx_seq_one_letter_code
_entity_poly.pdbx_strand_id
1 'polypeptide(L)'
;MKKKRLIAMIISAIMVFSVIPMAVFAAADSAITTTLPTEAKVGEQVEFGVTSTAGSDKNKTVLAKFRVSGPAAADTEYYETGGSAAGQWLPLTGDTFGPTTGFPFLDNMTSKFRTTFHTAGTYTVTIDIVDFNDQTQVLASTTQIINVTPVVEPTVTIDMPATFTVGQPMEFSISTTGGDKAGTMVLGTSVFSGSAAIEKIEYYEENDGNWYELTGDHFGPASGFPLGDFTSKFRVTFKEAGTFSLTVNIVEAANQQNVLATATQSVTSVVGADYTKVDEAIAKANALNRDEYKDFTAVDQAVASVVRGLDISRQAEVDAMAQAIEEAIAALEKKEETPVNPAEPTEPTTPGASGTIDGSTEQEMNSPQTGDNSNTVMWIAVAVLAAGAMTGTVFFARKKKAE
;
A
#
# COMPACT_ATOMS: atom_id res chain seq x y z
N MET A 1 16.79 -6.99 23.62
CA MET A 1 17.12 -7.83 22.44
C MET A 1 15.87 -7.93 21.57
N LYS A 2 15.73 -7.04 20.59
CA LYS A 2 14.59 -7.01 19.67
C LYS A 2 14.96 -7.82 18.43
N LYS A 3 14.21 -8.90 18.19
CA LYS A 3 14.38 -9.79 17.04
C LYS A 3 13.97 -9.03 15.77
N LYS A 4 14.96 -8.66 14.97
CA LYS A 4 14.74 -8.19 13.61
C LYS A 4 14.15 -9.36 12.80
N ARG A 5 12.90 -9.28 12.41
CA ARG A 5 12.31 -10.19 11.45
C ARG A 5 12.79 -9.76 10.06
N LEU A 6 13.84 -10.42 9.60
CA LEU A 6 14.27 -10.38 8.22
C LEU A 6 13.20 -11.13 7.41
N ILE A 7 12.35 -10.43 6.68
CA ILE A 7 11.51 -11.03 5.65
C ILE A 7 12.44 -11.25 4.46
N ALA A 8 13.03 -12.44 4.41
CA ALA A 8 13.68 -12.93 3.22
C ALA A 8 12.56 -13.19 2.19
N MET A 9 12.44 -12.33 1.19
CA MET A 9 11.71 -12.62 -0.03
C MET A 9 12.45 -13.77 -0.72
N ILE A 10 11.95 -14.98 -0.54
CA ILE A 10 12.40 -16.15 -1.30
C ILE A 10 11.82 -15.95 -2.69
N ILE A 11 12.63 -15.39 -3.59
CA ILE A 11 12.44 -15.59 -5.02
C ILE A 11 12.71 -17.08 -5.23
N SER A 12 11.64 -17.86 -5.25
CA SER A 12 11.69 -19.25 -5.73
C SER A 12 11.95 -19.18 -7.23
N ALA A 13 13.22 -19.08 -7.61
CA ALA A 13 13.64 -19.53 -8.92
C ALA A 13 13.32 -21.02 -8.98
N ILE A 14 12.15 -21.36 -9.50
CA ILE A 14 11.85 -22.72 -9.90
C ILE A 14 12.78 -22.98 -11.09
N MET A 15 13.98 -23.48 -10.81
CA MET A 15 14.76 -24.17 -11.82
C MET A 15 13.97 -25.40 -12.23
N VAL A 16 13.11 -25.24 -13.21
CA VAL A 16 12.60 -26.38 -13.95
C VAL A 16 13.79 -26.89 -14.75
N PHE A 17 14.52 -27.83 -14.18
CA PHE A 17 15.34 -28.72 -14.97
C PHE A 17 14.37 -29.52 -15.87
N SER A 18 14.01 -28.93 -17.02
CA SER A 18 13.46 -29.71 -18.09
C SER A 18 14.56 -30.68 -18.56
N VAL A 19 14.50 -31.91 -18.12
CA VAL A 19 15.21 -32.99 -18.78
C VAL A 19 14.62 -33.04 -20.18
N ILE A 20 15.24 -32.29 -21.11
CA ILE A 20 14.96 -32.42 -22.53
C ILE A 20 15.38 -33.87 -22.87
N PRO A 21 14.48 -34.72 -23.39
CA PRO A 21 14.94 -35.99 -23.92
C PRO A 21 15.96 -35.66 -25.00
N MET A 22 17.23 -35.92 -24.75
CA MET A 22 18.23 -35.94 -25.80
C MET A 22 17.75 -36.98 -26.81
N ALA A 23 17.16 -36.54 -27.92
CA ALA A 23 17.04 -37.37 -29.08
C ALA A 23 18.47 -37.75 -29.47
N VAL A 24 18.82 -39.01 -29.20
CA VAL A 24 20.11 -39.57 -29.62
C VAL A 24 20.00 -39.69 -31.13
N PHE A 25 20.39 -38.62 -31.83
CA PHE A 25 20.63 -38.73 -33.27
C PHE A 25 21.96 -39.44 -33.43
N ALA A 26 21.85 -40.69 -33.96
CA ALA A 26 23.03 -41.46 -34.31
C ALA A 26 23.82 -40.73 -35.39
N ALA A 27 25.08 -40.40 -35.04
CA ALA A 27 26.18 -40.06 -35.93
C ALA A 27 25.99 -38.93 -36.95
N ALA A 28 25.69 -37.71 -36.47
CA ALA A 28 26.12 -36.54 -37.21
C ALA A 28 26.81 -35.59 -36.20
N ASP A 29 28.07 -35.28 -36.43
CA ASP A 29 28.83 -34.27 -35.68
C ASP A 29 28.27 -32.84 -35.87
N SER A 30 27.12 -32.71 -36.52
CA SER A 30 26.48 -31.42 -36.82
C SER A 30 25.68 -30.92 -35.61
N ALA A 31 25.87 -29.67 -35.25
CA ALA A 31 25.28 -29.08 -34.08
C ALA A 31 24.88 -27.59 -34.28
N ILE A 32 23.89 -27.14 -33.53
CA ILE A 32 23.52 -25.73 -33.40
C ILE A 32 23.51 -25.38 -31.91
N THR A 33 24.08 -24.22 -31.60
CA THR A 33 24.00 -23.60 -30.27
C THR A 33 23.40 -22.20 -30.37
N THR A 34 22.69 -21.77 -29.33
CA THR A 34 22.11 -20.43 -29.28
C THR A 34 22.42 -19.77 -27.94
N THR A 35 22.56 -18.44 -27.96
CA THR A 35 22.68 -17.60 -26.76
C THR A 35 21.34 -16.97 -26.40
N LEU A 36 20.20 -17.44 -26.96
CA LEU A 36 18.88 -16.97 -26.59
C LEU A 36 18.66 -17.19 -25.09
N PRO A 37 18.29 -16.13 -24.31
CA PRO A 37 18.04 -16.27 -22.89
C PRO A 37 16.79 -17.10 -22.61
N THR A 38 16.64 -17.56 -21.37
CA THR A 38 15.45 -18.32 -20.92
C THR A 38 14.31 -17.43 -20.46
N GLU A 39 14.55 -16.13 -20.30
CA GLU A 39 13.59 -15.15 -19.82
C GLU A 39 13.66 -13.87 -20.64
N ALA A 40 12.51 -13.18 -20.81
CA ALA A 40 12.41 -11.86 -21.41
C ALA A 40 11.16 -11.12 -20.87
N LYS A 41 11.06 -9.83 -21.18
CA LYS A 41 9.88 -9.02 -20.92
C LYS A 41 9.05 -8.82 -22.20
N VAL A 42 7.74 -8.63 -22.02
CA VAL A 42 6.88 -8.17 -23.13
C VAL A 42 7.41 -6.85 -23.68
N GLY A 43 7.55 -6.77 -25.02
CA GLY A 43 8.07 -5.60 -25.71
C GLY A 43 9.59 -5.43 -25.66
N GLU A 44 10.31 -6.26 -24.92
CA GLU A 44 11.78 -6.26 -24.92
C GLU A 44 12.31 -6.85 -26.21
N GLN A 45 13.29 -6.17 -26.83
CA GLN A 45 14.01 -6.66 -27.98
C GLN A 45 15.19 -7.50 -27.51
N VAL A 46 15.11 -8.82 -27.65
CA VAL A 46 16.11 -9.79 -27.19
C VAL A 46 17.05 -10.10 -28.33
N GLU A 47 18.33 -9.68 -28.22
CA GLU A 47 19.38 -10.05 -29.18
C GLU A 47 20.07 -11.35 -28.76
N PHE A 48 20.35 -12.22 -29.71
CA PHE A 48 21.05 -13.49 -29.49
C PHE A 48 21.81 -13.96 -30.70
N GLY A 49 22.79 -14.80 -30.48
CA GLY A 49 23.57 -15.45 -31.50
C GLY A 49 23.14 -16.90 -31.72
N VAL A 50 23.32 -17.35 -32.93
CA VAL A 50 23.22 -18.76 -33.32
C VAL A 50 24.51 -19.18 -33.96
N THR A 51 25.11 -20.24 -33.48
CA THR A 51 26.34 -20.80 -34.03
C THR A 51 26.12 -22.24 -34.46
N SER A 52 26.48 -22.58 -35.69
CA SER A 52 26.37 -23.92 -36.24
C SER A 52 27.73 -24.57 -36.51
N THR A 53 27.81 -25.87 -36.33
CA THR A 53 28.95 -26.71 -36.62
C THR A 53 28.50 -27.81 -37.60
N ALA A 54 29.15 -27.87 -38.72
CA ALA A 54 28.74 -28.80 -39.81
C ALA A 54 29.23 -30.22 -39.62
N GLY A 55 30.35 -30.43 -38.92
CA GLY A 55 30.88 -31.77 -38.69
C GLY A 55 30.99 -32.61 -39.96
N SER A 56 30.41 -33.79 -39.94
CA SER A 56 30.41 -34.71 -41.11
C SER A 56 29.53 -34.22 -42.28
N ASP A 57 28.64 -33.23 -42.06
CA ASP A 57 27.79 -32.65 -43.12
C ASP A 57 28.41 -31.41 -43.77
N LYS A 58 29.66 -31.20 -43.55
CA LYS A 58 30.42 -30.05 -44.10
C LYS A 58 30.32 -30.01 -45.63
N ASN A 59 30.07 -28.80 -46.13
CA ASN A 59 29.87 -28.47 -47.53
C ASN A 59 28.57 -29.01 -48.17
N LYS A 60 27.67 -29.67 -47.42
CA LYS A 60 26.29 -29.87 -47.93
C LYS A 60 25.62 -28.53 -48.17
N THR A 61 24.80 -28.48 -49.21
CA THR A 61 23.91 -27.33 -49.38
C THR A 61 22.72 -27.47 -48.44
N VAL A 62 22.47 -26.42 -47.62
CA VAL A 62 21.47 -26.45 -46.56
C VAL A 62 20.60 -25.22 -46.61
N LEU A 63 19.45 -25.29 -45.92
CA LEU A 63 18.63 -24.14 -45.53
C LEU A 63 18.57 -24.10 -44.01
N ALA A 64 18.41 -22.91 -43.49
CA ALA A 64 18.13 -22.72 -42.08
C ALA A 64 16.67 -22.34 -41.87
N LYS A 65 16.04 -22.97 -40.90
CA LYS A 65 14.65 -22.69 -40.48
C LYS A 65 14.65 -22.16 -39.08
N PHE A 66 13.87 -21.13 -38.87
CA PHE A 66 13.69 -20.47 -37.57
C PHE A 66 12.19 -20.39 -37.26
N ARG A 67 11.76 -21.02 -36.22
CA ARG A 67 10.35 -21.07 -35.83
C ARG A 67 10.16 -20.63 -34.40
N VAL A 68 9.18 -19.76 -34.16
CA VAL A 68 8.71 -19.39 -32.83
C VAL A 68 7.27 -19.88 -32.67
N SER A 69 7.03 -20.62 -31.63
CA SER A 69 5.68 -21.03 -31.23
C SER A 69 5.39 -20.59 -29.80
N GLY A 70 4.17 -20.10 -29.56
CA GLY A 70 3.79 -19.55 -28.25
C GLY A 70 2.40 -18.93 -28.26
N PRO A 71 2.06 -18.14 -27.24
CA PRO A 71 0.74 -17.52 -27.11
C PRO A 71 0.34 -16.60 -28.25
N ALA A 72 1.33 -15.94 -28.88
CA ALA A 72 1.13 -15.03 -30.00
C ALA A 72 2.36 -15.06 -30.93
N ALA A 73 2.24 -14.44 -32.11
CA ALA A 73 3.37 -14.23 -33.01
C ALA A 73 4.40 -13.30 -32.32
N ALA A 74 5.66 -13.51 -32.63
CA ALA A 74 6.77 -12.68 -32.24
C ALA A 74 7.41 -12.05 -33.48
N ASP A 75 7.91 -10.84 -33.36
CA ASP A 75 8.66 -10.18 -34.43
C ASP A 75 10.11 -10.60 -34.31
N THR A 76 10.64 -11.21 -35.37
CA THR A 76 12.03 -11.62 -35.42
C THR A 76 12.73 -10.95 -36.59
N GLU A 77 13.94 -10.50 -36.33
CA GLU A 77 14.83 -9.91 -37.33
C GLU A 77 16.18 -10.64 -37.29
N TYR A 78 16.84 -10.66 -38.42
CA TYR A 78 18.23 -11.15 -38.51
C TYR A 78 19.15 -10.05 -38.98
N TYR A 79 20.40 -10.11 -38.55
CA TYR A 79 21.43 -9.17 -38.93
C TYR A 79 22.10 -9.61 -40.24
N GLU A 80 21.96 -8.78 -41.30
CA GLU A 80 22.52 -9.07 -42.60
C GLU A 80 24.02 -8.69 -42.63
N THR A 81 24.86 -9.64 -42.99
CA THR A 81 26.30 -9.43 -43.03
C THR A 81 26.90 -9.26 -44.43
N GLY A 82 26.04 -9.46 -45.48
CA GLY A 82 26.50 -9.40 -46.86
C GLY A 82 25.57 -8.62 -47.79
N GLY A 83 26.01 -8.42 -49.01
CA GLY A 83 25.18 -7.76 -50.03
C GLY A 83 24.91 -6.26 -49.79
N SER A 84 23.87 -5.74 -50.42
CA SER A 84 23.51 -4.31 -50.32
C SER A 84 22.89 -3.90 -48.97
N ALA A 85 22.44 -4.86 -48.17
CA ALA A 85 21.85 -4.63 -46.87
C ALA A 85 22.81 -4.98 -45.70
N ALA A 86 24.07 -5.18 -46.01
CA ALA A 86 25.10 -5.48 -45.00
C ALA A 86 25.07 -4.42 -43.84
N GLY A 87 25.08 -4.89 -42.60
CA GLY A 87 25.01 -4.03 -41.42
C GLY A 87 23.62 -3.59 -41.02
N GLN A 88 22.57 -4.16 -41.58
CA GLN A 88 21.16 -3.84 -41.26
C GLN A 88 20.46 -5.04 -40.61
N TRP A 89 19.48 -4.72 -39.76
CA TRP A 89 18.51 -5.68 -39.25
C TRP A 89 17.36 -5.79 -40.26
N LEU A 90 17.08 -7.00 -40.71
CA LEU A 90 16.01 -7.28 -41.68
C LEU A 90 14.95 -8.19 -41.04
N PRO A 91 13.66 -7.93 -41.29
CA PRO A 91 12.61 -8.78 -40.75
C PRO A 91 12.68 -10.20 -41.34
N LEU A 92 12.55 -11.18 -40.48
CA LEU A 92 12.44 -12.58 -40.87
C LEU A 92 10.97 -12.85 -41.31
N THR A 93 10.76 -12.90 -42.61
CA THR A 93 9.44 -13.20 -43.20
C THR A 93 9.34 -14.70 -43.51
N GLY A 94 8.48 -15.40 -42.79
CA GLY A 94 8.38 -16.86 -42.87
C GLY A 94 9.32 -17.58 -41.89
N ASP A 95 9.62 -18.84 -42.17
CA ASP A 95 10.41 -19.70 -41.30
C ASP A 95 11.83 -19.98 -41.82
N THR A 96 12.18 -19.47 -42.98
CA THR A 96 13.48 -19.74 -43.63
C THR A 96 14.31 -18.49 -43.71
N PHE A 97 15.57 -18.56 -43.32
CA PHE A 97 16.52 -17.47 -43.46
C PHE A 97 17.76 -17.90 -44.27
N GLY A 98 18.39 -16.91 -44.90
CA GLY A 98 19.49 -17.12 -45.83
C GLY A 98 19.04 -17.15 -47.30
N PRO A 99 19.96 -17.42 -48.23
CA PRO A 99 19.66 -17.46 -49.65
C PRO A 99 18.65 -18.58 -50.02
N THR A 100 17.69 -18.25 -50.90
CA THR A 100 16.68 -19.21 -51.39
C THR A 100 17.30 -20.37 -52.16
N THR A 101 18.55 -20.25 -52.60
CA THR A 101 19.34 -21.27 -53.29
C THR A 101 20.10 -22.19 -52.33
N GLY A 102 19.90 -21.97 -51.03
CA GLY A 102 20.71 -22.63 -50.00
C GLY A 102 22.11 -22.05 -49.85
N PHE A 103 22.82 -22.51 -48.85
CA PHE A 103 24.20 -22.12 -48.55
C PHE A 103 25.02 -23.32 -48.11
N PRO A 104 26.36 -23.32 -48.30
CA PRO A 104 27.22 -24.39 -47.85
C PRO A 104 27.25 -24.47 -46.32
N PHE A 105 27.01 -25.65 -45.75
CA PHE A 105 27.10 -25.84 -44.30
C PHE A 105 28.57 -25.89 -43.88
N LEU A 106 28.98 -24.93 -43.07
CA LEU A 106 30.37 -24.78 -42.62
C LEU A 106 30.43 -24.79 -41.10
N ASP A 107 31.64 -25.07 -40.57
CA ASP A 107 31.88 -24.97 -39.14
C ASP A 107 31.98 -23.52 -38.69
N ASN A 108 31.49 -23.26 -37.47
CA ASN A 108 31.55 -21.94 -36.83
C ASN A 108 30.81 -20.84 -37.60
N MET A 109 29.76 -21.18 -38.36
CA MET A 109 28.90 -20.16 -38.94
C MET A 109 28.10 -19.49 -37.81
N THR A 110 28.14 -18.17 -37.75
CA THR A 110 27.42 -17.38 -36.75
C THR A 110 26.40 -16.47 -37.44
N SER A 111 25.21 -16.43 -36.87
CA SER A 111 24.15 -15.50 -37.27
C SER A 111 23.62 -14.78 -36.04
N LYS A 112 23.24 -13.51 -36.18
CA LYS A 112 22.65 -12.71 -35.12
C LYS A 112 21.18 -12.52 -35.40
N PHE A 113 20.39 -12.65 -34.37
CA PHE A 113 18.95 -12.43 -34.37
C PHE A 113 18.54 -11.50 -33.26
N ARG A 114 17.39 -10.86 -33.43
CA ARG A 114 16.67 -10.21 -32.34
C ARG A 114 15.20 -10.51 -32.46
N THR A 115 14.56 -10.77 -31.31
CA THR A 115 13.14 -11.12 -31.28
C THR A 115 12.42 -10.27 -30.23
N THR A 116 11.24 -9.75 -30.60
CA THR A 116 10.36 -9.02 -29.70
C THR A 116 9.09 -9.83 -29.49
N PHE A 117 8.78 -10.14 -28.23
CA PHE A 117 7.58 -10.87 -27.83
C PHE A 117 6.53 -9.89 -27.34
N HIS A 118 5.32 -9.92 -27.92
CA HIS A 118 4.26 -8.95 -27.61
C HIS A 118 3.25 -9.42 -26.55
N THR A 119 3.34 -10.68 -26.15
CA THR A 119 2.40 -11.30 -25.19
C THR A 119 3.20 -12.12 -24.18
N ALA A 120 2.80 -12.03 -22.90
CA ALA A 120 3.40 -12.86 -21.87
C ALA A 120 3.03 -14.34 -22.04
N GLY A 121 3.95 -15.22 -21.65
CA GLY A 121 3.77 -16.66 -21.68
C GLY A 121 5.03 -17.39 -22.10
N THR A 122 4.91 -18.69 -22.26
CA THR A 122 6.04 -19.55 -22.65
C THR A 122 6.10 -19.68 -24.15
N TYR A 123 7.24 -19.36 -24.72
CA TYR A 123 7.55 -19.54 -26.14
C TYR A 123 8.60 -20.62 -26.31
N THR A 124 8.51 -21.30 -27.45
CA THR A 124 9.52 -22.28 -27.92
C THR A 124 10.11 -21.77 -29.21
N VAL A 125 11.41 -21.54 -29.22
CA VAL A 125 12.17 -21.17 -30.41
C VAL A 125 12.93 -22.38 -30.89
N THR A 126 12.69 -22.80 -32.13
CA THR A 126 13.34 -23.94 -32.76
C THR A 126 14.12 -23.45 -33.98
N ILE A 127 15.38 -23.83 -34.08
CA ILE A 127 16.26 -23.51 -35.17
C ILE A 127 16.79 -24.84 -35.75
N ASP A 128 16.50 -25.06 -37.02
CA ASP A 128 16.93 -26.28 -37.73
C ASP A 128 17.82 -25.92 -38.93
N ILE A 129 18.82 -26.71 -39.16
CA ILE A 129 19.52 -26.79 -40.45
C ILE A 129 19.02 -28.03 -41.16
N VAL A 130 18.44 -27.82 -42.34
CA VAL A 130 17.86 -28.90 -43.14
C VAL A 130 18.60 -29.07 -44.47
N ASP A 131 18.62 -30.28 -45.03
CA ASP A 131 19.16 -30.49 -46.38
C ASP A 131 18.35 -29.69 -47.40
N PHE A 132 19.04 -29.05 -48.35
CA PHE A 132 18.41 -28.19 -49.35
C PHE A 132 17.48 -28.98 -50.29
N ASN A 133 17.90 -30.20 -50.67
CA ASN A 133 17.17 -31.06 -51.62
C ASN A 133 16.04 -31.84 -50.95
N ASP A 134 16.21 -32.12 -49.66
CA ASP A 134 15.20 -32.79 -48.85
C ASP A 134 15.01 -32.07 -47.52
N GLN A 135 14.13 -31.06 -47.50
CA GLN A 135 13.88 -30.22 -46.34
C GLN A 135 13.19 -30.95 -45.16
N THR A 136 12.88 -32.23 -45.33
CA THR A 136 12.41 -33.11 -44.23
C THR A 136 13.60 -33.69 -43.45
N GLN A 137 14.79 -33.73 -44.07
CA GLN A 137 16.01 -34.17 -43.42
C GLN A 137 16.62 -33.04 -42.58
N VAL A 138 16.46 -33.14 -41.25
CA VAL A 138 17.10 -32.24 -40.29
C VAL A 138 18.52 -32.74 -40.02
N LEU A 139 19.52 -31.93 -40.33
CA LEU A 139 20.94 -32.20 -40.10
C LEU A 139 21.40 -31.75 -38.70
N ALA A 140 20.87 -30.66 -38.24
CA ALA A 140 21.12 -30.12 -36.88
C ALA A 140 19.89 -29.35 -36.39
N SER A 141 19.62 -29.42 -35.11
CA SER A 141 18.49 -28.73 -34.47
C SER A 141 18.84 -28.25 -33.09
N THR A 142 18.30 -27.12 -32.72
CA THR A 142 18.28 -26.65 -31.32
C THR A 142 16.91 -26.07 -30.98
N THR A 143 16.49 -26.29 -29.75
CA THR A 143 15.23 -25.76 -29.23
C THR A 143 15.48 -25.09 -27.90
N GLN A 144 15.03 -23.85 -27.77
CA GLN A 144 15.12 -23.08 -26.54
C GLN A 144 13.72 -22.65 -26.11
N ILE A 145 13.43 -22.85 -24.82
CA ILE A 145 12.22 -22.32 -24.18
C ILE A 145 12.55 -20.97 -23.55
N ILE A 146 11.73 -19.96 -23.83
CA ILE A 146 11.82 -18.64 -23.22
C ILE A 146 10.50 -18.30 -22.52
N ASN A 147 10.62 -17.87 -21.27
CA ASN A 147 9.47 -17.41 -20.48
C ASN A 147 9.38 -15.88 -20.55
N VAL A 148 8.34 -15.38 -21.19
CA VAL A 148 8.09 -13.94 -21.36
C VAL A 148 7.13 -13.48 -20.28
N THR A 149 7.59 -12.54 -19.44
CA THR A 149 6.81 -11.99 -18.34
C THR A 149 6.25 -10.60 -18.70
N PRO A 150 5.09 -10.20 -18.14
CA PRO A 150 4.58 -8.86 -18.31
C PRO A 150 5.57 -7.83 -17.77
N VAL A 151 5.54 -6.63 -18.35
CA VAL A 151 6.19 -5.46 -17.74
C VAL A 151 5.37 -5.07 -16.51
N VAL A 152 6.04 -4.84 -15.41
CA VAL A 152 5.43 -4.32 -14.18
C VAL A 152 5.80 -2.84 -14.07
N GLU A 153 4.83 -1.98 -14.34
CA GLU A 153 5.03 -0.54 -14.24
C GLU A 153 5.16 -0.11 -12.77
N PRO A 154 5.95 0.94 -12.48
CA PRO A 154 5.97 1.53 -11.17
C PRO A 154 4.62 2.14 -10.82
N THR A 155 4.28 2.14 -9.54
CA THR A 155 3.06 2.76 -9.05
C THR A 155 3.33 3.75 -7.93
N VAL A 156 2.44 4.72 -7.79
CA VAL A 156 2.33 5.57 -6.62
C VAL A 156 0.89 5.58 -6.15
N THR A 157 0.68 5.52 -4.85
CA THR A 157 -0.65 5.58 -4.23
C THR A 157 -0.64 6.60 -3.08
N ILE A 158 -1.79 7.23 -2.86
CA ILE A 158 -2.00 8.19 -1.79
C ILE A 158 -3.06 7.56 -0.87
N ASP A 159 -2.74 7.43 0.42
CA ASP A 159 -3.70 7.03 1.45
C ASP A 159 -3.96 8.24 2.35
N MET A 160 -5.11 8.87 2.14
CA MET A 160 -5.49 10.14 2.75
C MET A 160 -6.98 10.11 3.13
N PRO A 161 -7.36 10.61 4.33
CA PRO A 161 -8.75 10.75 4.71
C PRO A 161 -9.55 11.58 3.68
N ALA A 162 -10.80 11.21 3.43
CA ALA A 162 -11.65 11.94 2.49
C ALA A 162 -12.05 13.34 3.01
N THR A 163 -12.13 13.48 4.34
CA THR A 163 -12.49 14.73 5.02
C THR A 163 -11.64 14.96 6.26
N PHE A 164 -11.41 16.22 6.61
CA PHE A 164 -10.71 16.60 7.84
C PHE A 164 -11.06 18.04 8.24
N THR A 165 -10.62 18.47 9.43
CA THR A 165 -11.00 19.75 10.02
C THR A 165 -9.95 20.82 9.74
N VAL A 166 -10.40 22.01 9.33
CA VAL A 166 -9.56 23.22 9.17
C VAL A 166 -8.76 23.49 10.44
N GLY A 167 -7.50 23.86 10.29
CA GLY A 167 -6.58 24.19 11.39
C GLY A 167 -6.04 22.97 12.15
N GLN A 168 -6.46 21.75 11.80
CA GLN A 168 -5.92 20.52 12.36
C GLN A 168 -4.95 19.87 11.38
N PRO A 169 -3.80 19.36 11.84
CA PRO A 169 -2.90 18.59 10.99
C PRO A 169 -3.56 17.26 10.60
N MET A 170 -3.64 17.00 9.29
CA MET A 170 -4.12 15.74 8.72
C MET A 170 -2.94 14.90 8.25
N GLU A 171 -2.79 13.71 8.81
CA GLU A 171 -1.78 12.76 8.38
C GLU A 171 -2.26 11.94 7.17
N PHE A 172 -1.34 11.68 6.25
CA PHE A 172 -1.55 10.84 5.08
C PHE A 172 -0.24 10.14 4.70
N SER A 173 -0.33 9.13 3.84
CA SER A 173 0.85 8.43 3.34
C SER A 173 0.88 8.38 1.81
N ILE A 174 2.10 8.34 1.29
CA ILE A 174 2.40 8.10 -0.11
C ILE A 174 3.21 6.82 -0.18
N SER A 175 2.71 5.83 -0.92
CA SER A 175 3.41 4.57 -1.14
C SER A 175 3.78 4.40 -2.60
N THR A 176 4.97 3.85 -2.86
CA THR A 176 5.46 3.57 -4.21
C THR A 176 5.80 2.10 -4.37
N THR A 177 5.72 1.62 -5.60
CA THR A 177 6.32 0.35 -6.00
C THR A 177 7.25 0.61 -7.19
N GLY A 178 8.40 -0.06 -7.20
CA GLY A 178 9.40 0.13 -8.25
C GLY A 178 9.08 -0.58 -9.55
N GLY A 179 8.35 -1.69 -9.51
CA GLY A 179 8.14 -2.54 -10.66
C GLY A 179 9.45 -2.89 -11.35
N ASP A 180 9.45 -2.89 -12.67
CA ASP A 180 10.66 -3.14 -13.47
C ASP A 180 11.62 -1.94 -13.54
N LYS A 181 11.22 -0.79 -12.99
CA LYS A 181 12.02 0.42 -12.84
C LYS A 181 12.65 0.55 -11.45
N ALA A 182 12.56 -0.49 -10.62
CA ALA A 182 13.19 -0.49 -9.30
C ALA A 182 14.68 -0.17 -9.40
N GLY A 183 15.15 0.71 -8.52
CA GLY A 183 16.55 1.21 -8.53
C GLY A 183 16.78 2.43 -9.43
N THR A 184 15.85 2.81 -10.31
CA THR A 184 15.96 4.07 -11.06
C THR A 184 15.97 5.25 -10.10
N MET A 185 16.89 6.19 -10.28
CA MET A 185 16.95 7.42 -9.47
C MET A 185 15.79 8.33 -9.82
N VAL A 186 14.96 8.66 -8.83
CA VAL A 186 13.72 9.44 -9.00
C VAL A 186 13.63 10.59 -8.01
N LEU A 187 12.77 11.55 -8.33
CA LEU A 187 12.27 12.58 -7.42
C LEU A 187 10.77 12.42 -7.24
N GLY A 188 10.27 12.67 -6.06
CA GLY A 188 8.84 12.79 -5.80
C GLY A 188 8.40 14.24 -5.88
N THR A 189 7.30 14.53 -6.55
CA THR A 189 6.65 15.85 -6.52
C THR A 189 5.25 15.73 -5.95
N SER A 190 4.84 16.71 -5.16
CA SER A 190 3.50 16.78 -4.57
C SER A 190 2.92 18.17 -4.77
N VAL A 191 1.77 18.24 -5.44
CA VAL A 191 1.09 19.50 -5.73
C VAL A 191 -0.35 19.44 -5.27
N PHE A 192 -0.72 20.32 -4.36
CA PHE A 192 -2.11 20.55 -4.00
C PHE A 192 -2.75 21.63 -4.89
N SER A 193 -3.95 21.35 -5.40
CA SER A 193 -4.78 22.40 -5.98
C SER A 193 -5.17 23.38 -4.86
N GLY A 194 -5.13 24.69 -5.13
CA GLY A 194 -5.46 25.69 -4.12
C GLY A 194 -4.43 25.81 -2.99
N SER A 195 -3.15 25.73 -3.31
CA SER A 195 -2.03 25.79 -2.35
C SER A 195 -2.08 27.01 -1.42
N ALA A 196 -2.75 28.13 -1.81
CA ALA A 196 -2.95 29.28 -0.95
C ALA A 196 -3.76 28.99 0.32
N ALA A 197 -4.59 27.95 0.31
CA ALA A 197 -5.37 27.50 1.47
C ALA A 197 -4.57 26.61 2.43
N ILE A 198 -3.34 26.21 2.08
CA ILE A 198 -2.47 25.41 2.92
C ILE A 198 -1.71 26.35 3.88
N GLU A 199 -1.67 25.98 5.14
CA GLU A 199 -0.84 26.62 6.15
C GLU A 199 0.58 26.05 6.10
N LYS A 200 0.70 24.72 6.18
CA LYS A 200 1.98 23.99 6.07
C LYS A 200 1.78 22.55 5.62
N ILE A 201 2.86 22.00 5.06
CA ILE A 201 3.02 20.58 4.78
C ILE A 201 4.27 20.11 5.48
N GLU A 202 4.24 18.94 6.09
CA GLU A 202 5.38 18.35 6.78
C GLU A 202 5.55 16.89 6.35
N TYR A 203 6.79 16.40 6.39
CA TYR A 203 7.12 14.99 6.22
C TYR A 203 7.68 14.41 7.51
N TYR A 204 7.45 13.12 7.72
CA TYR A 204 7.95 12.40 8.89
C TYR A 204 9.29 11.77 8.60
N GLU A 205 10.31 12.08 9.40
CA GLU A 205 11.62 11.44 9.30
C GLU A 205 11.70 10.27 10.29
N GLU A 206 11.74 9.05 9.75
CA GLU A 206 11.71 7.82 10.58
C GLU A 206 12.98 7.62 11.43
N ASN A 207 14.12 8.19 11.01
CA ASN A 207 15.40 8.01 11.69
C ASN A 207 15.43 8.70 13.05
N ASP A 208 14.76 9.83 13.21
CA ASP A 208 14.74 10.61 14.44
C ASP A 208 13.35 10.78 15.06
N GLY A 209 12.30 10.34 14.33
CA GLY A 209 10.92 10.39 14.79
C GLY A 209 10.30 11.78 14.81
N ASN A 210 10.81 12.71 14.00
CA ASN A 210 10.35 14.09 13.96
C ASN A 210 9.63 14.44 12.65
N TRP A 211 8.81 15.49 12.72
CA TRP A 211 8.16 16.11 11.58
C TRP A 211 8.95 17.32 11.13
N TYR A 212 9.21 17.41 9.82
CA TYR A 212 9.93 18.51 9.20
C TYR A 212 9.08 19.17 8.12
N GLU A 213 9.15 20.50 8.03
CA GLU A 213 8.41 21.24 7.02
C GLU A 213 8.93 20.93 5.62
N LEU A 214 8.01 20.61 4.71
CA LEU A 214 8.29 20.41 3.30
C LEU A 214 8.25 21.76 2.59
N THR A 215 9.43 22.26 2.21
CA THR A 215 9.57 23.50 1.47
C THR A 215 9.61 23.24 -0.03
N GLY A 216 8.60 23.74 -0.75
CA GLY A 216 8.46 23.49 -2.19
C GLY A 216 7.54 22.31 -2.51
N ASP A 217 7.65 21.80 -3.73
CA ASP A 217 6.79 20.75 -4.28
C ASP A 217 7.50 19.38 -4.42
N HIS A 218 8.77 19.31 -4.04
CA HIS A 218 9.58 18.09 -4.12
C HIS A 218 9.77 17.48 -2.74
N PHE A 219 9.70 16.15 -2.67
CA PHE A 219 10.07 15.39 -1.47
C PHE A 219 11.16 14.36 -1.79
N GLY A 220 11.97 14.06 -0.75
CA GLY A 220 13.18 13.27 -0.88
C GLY A 220 14.44 14.12 -1.08
N PRO A 221 15.61 13.48 -1.13
CA PRO A 221 16.89 14.17 -1.36
C PRO A 221 16.94 14.87 -2.71
N ALA A 222 17.57 16.03 -2.81
CA ALA A 222 17.72 16.78 -4.07
C ALA A 222 18.48 15.99 -5.15
N SER A 223 19.32 15.01 -4.74
CA SER A 223 20.00 14.07 -5.66
C SER A 223 19.08 12.97 -6.21
N GLY A 224 17.85 12.91 -5.74
CA GLY A 224 16.96 11.79 -5.97
C GLY A 224 17.21 10.61 -5.03
N PHE A 225 16.33 9.64 -5.10
CA PHE A 225 16.39 8.38 -4.35
C PHE A 225 16.09 7.20 -5.30
N PRO A 226 16.61 5.99 -5.01
CA PRO A 226 16.31 4.83 -5.84
C PRO A 226 14.84 4.43 -5.67
N LEU A 227 14.11 4.32 -6.77
CA LEU A 227 12.71 3.89 -6.78
C LEU A 227 12.60 2.46 -6.23
N GLY A 228 11.64 2.22 -5.36
CA GLY A 228 11.42 0.94 -4.71
C GLY A 228 10.06 0.89 -4.02
N ASP A 229 9.87 -0.15 -3.22
CA ASP A 229 8.65 -0.36 -2.44
C ASP A 229 8.85 0.29 -1.07
N PHE A 230 8.31 1.49 -0.89
CA PHE A 230 8.37 2.21 0.39
C PHE A 230 7.13 3.07 0.60
N THR A 231 6.94 3.47 1.85
CA THR A 231 5.86 4.36 2.27
C THR A 231 6.44 5.51 3.06
N SER A 232 6.10 6.72 2.67
CA SER A 232 6.46 7.96 3.38
C SER A 232 5.23 8.58 4.00
N LYS A 233 5.37 9.14 5.20
CA LYS A 233 4.30 9.79 5.94
C LYS A 233 4.43 11.30 5.83
N PHE A 234 3.29 11.94 5.65
CA PHE A 234 3.15 13.38 5.54
C PHE A 234 2.00 13.84 6.42
N ARG A 235 2.00 15.13 6.74
CA ARG A 235 0.83 15.81 7.28
C ARG A 235 0.68 17.19 6.65
N VAL A 236 -0.57 17.60 6.47
CA VAL A 236 -0.91 18.91 5.93
C VAL A 236 -1.92 19.60 6.85
N THR A 237 -1.75 20.91 7.05
CA THR A 237 -2.69 21.76 7.76
C THR A 237 -3.28 22.74 6.76
N PHE A 238 -4.62 22.77 6.67
CA PHE A 238 -5.34 23.75 5.85
C PHE A 238 -5.93 24.84 6.71
N LYS A 239 -5.84 26.09 6.27
CA LYS A 239 -6.41 27.26 6.94
C LYS A 239 -7.80 27.64 6.45
N GLU A 240 -8.28 27.01 5.37
CA GLU A 240 -9.58 27.30 4.76
C GLU A 240 -10.34 25.99 4.47
N ALA A 241 -11.67 26.07 4.56
CA ALA A 241 -12.54 24.97 4.14
C ALA A 241 -12.67 24.95 2.61
N GLY A 242 -12.76 23.74 2.04
CA GLY A 242 -12.90 23.56 0.61
C GLY A 242 -12.54 22.15 0.18
N THR A 243 -12.68 21.87 -1.12
CA THR A 243 -12.22 20.62 -1.71
C THR A 243 -10.93 20.86 -2.46
N PHE A 244 -9.92 20.08 -2.14
CA PHE A 244 -8.58 20.15 -2.68
C PHE A 244 -8.21 18.82 -3.33
N SER A 245 -7.25 18.86 -4.26
CA SER A 245 -6.73 17.66 -4.94
C SER A 245 -5.23 17.63 -4.76
N LEU A 246 -4.70 16.55 -4.21
CA LEU A 246 -3.27 16.27 -4.17
C LEU A 246 -2.91 15.44 -5.40
N THR A 247 -1.97 15.93 -6.20
CA THR A 247 -1.34 15.16 -7.28
C THR A 247 0.11 14.88 -6.89
N VAL A 248 0.47 13.61 -6.93
CA VAL A 248 1.83 13.12 -6.69
C VAL A 248 2.36 12.50 -7.96
N ASN A 249 3.56 12.91 -8.36
CA ASN A 249 4.28 12.30 -9.47
C ASN A 249 5.62 11.76 -8.98
N ILE A 250 6.00 10.62 -9.49
CA ILE A 250 7.34 10.07 -9.40
C ILE A 250 8.00 10.30 -10.76
N VAL A 251 9.01 11.14 -10.79
CA VAL A 251 9.72 11.53 -12.01
C VAL A 251 11.16 11.06 -11.99
N GLU A 252 11.71 10.77 -13.15
CA GLU A 252 13.12 10.37 -13.27
C GLU A 252 14.04 11.54 -12.91
N ALA A 253 15.01 11.35 -12.01
CA ALA A 253 15.87 12.43 -11.52
C ALA A 253 16.73 13.05 -12.64
N ALA A 254 17.16 12.24 -13.61
CA ALA A 254 17.93 12.70 -14.76
C ALA A 254 17.10 13.48 -15.79
N ASN A 255 15.78 13.23 -15.85
CA ASN A 255 14.84 13.87 -16.76
C ASN A 255 13.47 14.01 -16.11
N GLN A 256 13.24 15.10 -15.41
CA GLN A 256 12.00 15.37 -14.67
C GLN A 256 10.74 15.50 -15.54
N GLN A 257 10.88 15.54 -16.87
CA GLN A 257 9.75 15.45 -17.80
C GLN A 257 9.27 14.01 -17.98
N ASN A 258 10.10 13.03 -17.61
CA ASN A 258 9.74 11.62 -17.65
C ASN A 258 9.03 11.22 -16.36
N VAL A 259 7.69 11.17 -16.41
CA VAL A 259 6.84 10.75 -15.29
C VAL A 259 6.71 9.24 -15.33
N LEU A 260 7.19 8.56 -14.30
CA LEU A 260 7.14 7.10 -14.17
C LEU A 260 5.85 6.61 -13.52
N ALA A 261 5.30 7.37 -12.58
CA ALA A 261 4.04 7.08 -11.92
C ALA A 261 3.35 8.36 -11.45
N THR A 262 2.02 8.36 -11.45
CA THR A 262 1.22 9.48 -10.95
C THR A 262 0.00 8.98 -10.19
N ALA A 263 -0.37 9.71 -9.14
CA ALA A 263 -1.63 9.52 -8.42
C ALA A 263 -2.25 10.86 -8.11
N THR A 264 -3.58 10.91 -8.09
CA THR A 264 -4.34 12.10 -7.66
C THR A 264 -5.45 11.66 -6.73
N GLN A 265 -5.58 12.34 -5.60
CA GLN A 265 -6.64 12.13 -4.64
C GLN A 265 -7.25 13.45 -4.18
N SER A 266 -8.59 13.49 -4.08
CA SER A 266 -9.31 14.64 -3.57
C SER A 266 -9.59 14.49 -2.07
N VAL A 267 -9.56 15.63 -1.38
CA VAL A 267 -9.84 15.72 0.06
C VAL A 267 -10.67 16.95 0.33
N THR A 268 -11.57 16.89 1.31
CA THR A 268 -12.40 18.02 1.71
C THR A 268 -12.04 18.49 3.12
N SER A 269 -11.63 19.75 3.22
CA SER A 269 -11.43 20.44 4.50
C SER A 269 -12.74 21.07 4.94
N VAL A 270 -13.17 20.78 6.17
CA VAL A 270 -14.42 21.30 6.75
C VAL A 270 -14.14 22.13 7.98
N VAL A 271 -15.00 23.11 8.25
CA VAL A 271 -14.95 23.83 9.52
C VAL A 271 -15.37 22.89 10.64
N GLY A 272 -14.61 22.84 11.72
CA GLY A 272 -14.94 22.06 12.90
C GLY A 272 -16.16 22.63 13.62
N ALA A 273 -16.89 21.77 14.33
CA ALA A 273 -17.95 22.20 15.22
C ALA A 273 -17.36 23.01 16.40
N ASP A 274 -18.15 23.94 16.93
CA ASP A 274 -17.80 24.74 18.10
C ASP A 274 -18.11 23.94 19.39
N TYR A 275 -17.05 23.61 20.13
CA TYR A 275 -17.12 22.89 21.40
C TYR A 275 -17.15 23.79 22.65
N THR A 276 -17.22 25.11 22.49
CA THR A 276 -17.14 26.06 23.62
C THR A 276 -18.14 25.70 24.73
N LYS A 277 -19.39 25.42 24.38
CA LYS A 277 -20.42 25.04 25.38
C LYS A 277 -20.10 23.69 26.07
N VAL A 278 -19.54 22.73 25.33
CA VAL A 278 -19.13 21.43 25.90
C VAL A 278 -18.00 21.65 26.89
N ASP A 279 -17.00 22.46 26.52
CA ASP A 279 -15.85 22.74 27.39
C ASP A 279 -16.28 23.52 28.64
N GLU A 280 -17.20 24.46 28.52
CA GLU A 280 -17.79 25.16 29.64
C GLU A 280 -18.59 24.21 30.57
N ALA A 281 -19.39 23.29 30.01
CA ALA A 281 -20.14 22.32 30.81
C ALA A 281 -19.20 21.35 31.53
N ILE A 282 -18.14 20.86 30.86
CA ILE A 282 -17.09 20.04 31.51
C ILE A 282 -16.38 20.80 32.63
N ALA A 283 -16.04 22.07 32.37
CA ALA A 283 -15.43 22.91 33.41
C ALA A 283 -16.32 23.11 34.63
N LYS A 284 -17.65 23.34 34.42
CA LYS A 284 -18.63 23.37 35.49
C LYS A 284 -18.67 22.05 36.27
N ALA A 285 -18.72 20.91 35.57
CA ALA A 285 -18.73 19.59 36.20
C ALA A 285 -17.47 19.37 37.08
N ASN A 286 -16.30 19.74 36.57
CA ASN A 286 -15.01 19.57 37.25
C ASN A 286 -14.83 20.54 38.45
N ALA A 287 -15.56 21.67 38.46
CA ALA A 287 -15.53 22.62 39.57
C ALA A 287 -16.41 22.22 40.77
N LEU A 288 -17.29 21.20 40.61
CA LEU A 288 -18.15 20.72 41.67
C LEU A 288 -17.35 19.86 42.67
N ASN A 289 -17.63 20.06 43.94
CA ASN A 289 -17.11 19.19 45.00
C ASN A 289 -17.90 17.89 45.06
N ARG A 290 -17.34 16.81 44.52
CA ARG A 290 -17.98 15.48 44.40
C ARG A 290 -18.46 14.91 45.73
N ASP A 291 -17.78 15.25 46.80
CA ASP A 291 -18.10 14.74 48.15
C ASP A 291 -19.42 15.28 48.72
N GLU A 292 -19.92 16.37 48.13
CA GLU A 292 -21.19 16.95 48.53
C GLU A 292 -22.44 16.26 47.93
N TYR A 293 -22.26 15.38 46.93
CA TYR A 293 -23.33 14.75 46.19
C TYR A 293 -23.47 13.27 46.46
N LYS A 294 -24.69 12.75 46.38
CA LYS A 294 -25.02 11.33 46.65
C LYS A 294 -24.39 10.43 45.56
N ASP A 295 -24.56 10.81 44.30
CA ASP A 295 -24.07 10.06 43.15
C ASP A 295 -23.60 11.03 42.05
N PHE A 296 -22.42 10.83 41.51
CA PHE A 296 -21.83 11.63 40.44
C PHE A 296 -21.72 10.87 39.11
N THR A 297 -22.15 9.62 39.08
CA THR A 297 -21.96 8.68 37.95
C THR A 297 -22.58 9.20 36.64
N ALA A 298 -23.76 9.85 36.70
CA ALA A 298 -24.43 10.37 35.50
C ALA A 298 -23.60 11.49 34.85
N VAL A 299 -22.97 12.36 35.64
CA VAL A 299 -22.08 13.43 35.14
C VAL A 299 -20.83 12.83 34.51
N ASP A 300 -20.18 11.86 35.15
CA ASP A 300 -19.01 11.20 34.63
C ASP A 300 -19.30 10.49 33.30
N GLN A 301 -20.44 9.83 33.17
CA GLN A 301 -20.89 9.21 31.94
C GLN A 301 -21.15 10.22 30.83
N ALA A 302 -21.82 11.34 31.12
CA ALA A 302 -22.09 12.40 30.16
C ALA A 302 -20.76 13.00 29.64
N VAL A 303 -19.81 13.30 30.52
CA VAL A 303 -18.48 13.79 30.14
C VAL A 303 -17.71 12.78 29.33
N ALA A 304 -17.71 11.50 29.71
CA ALA A 304 -17.02 10.43 29.01
C ALA A 304 -17.62 10.13 27.61
N SER A 305 -18.89 10.46 27.39
CA SER A 305 -19.56 10.26 26.09
C SER A 305 -19.29 11.35 25.06
N VAL A 306 -18.52 12.39 25.39
CA VAL A 306 -18.20 13.47 24.47
C VAL A 306 -17.33 12.99 23.32
N VAL A 307 -17.85 13.15 22.10
CA VAL A 307 -17.12 12.85 20.85
C VAL A 307 -16.52 14.15 20.31
N ARG A 308 -15.20 14.18 20.13
CA ARG A 308 -14.48 15.33 19.58
C ARG A 308 -14.23 15.17 18.07
N GLY A 309 -13.91 16.28 17.38
CA GLY A 309 -13.50 16.26 15.97
C GLY A 309 -14.68 16.22 14.98
N LEU A 310 -15.88 16.54 15.40
CA LEU A 310 -17.05 16.66 14.50
C LEU A 310 -16.94 17.96 13.68
N ASP A 311 -17.47 17.92 12.46
CA ASP A 311 -17.56 19.11 11.60
C ASP A 311 -18.79 19.97 11.94
N ILE A 312 -18.81 21.20 11.41
CA ILE A 312 -19.86 22.20 11.70
C ILE A 312 -21.28 21.71 11.33
N SER A 313 -21.43 20.81 10.38
CA SER A 313 -22.75 20.25 10.01
C SER A 313 -23.36 19.43 11.13
N ARG A 314 -22.54 18.99 12.08
CA ARG A 314 -22.92 18.23 13.28
C ARG A 314 -22.95 19.09 14.55
N GLN A 315 -23.03 20.41 14.42
CA GLN A 315 -23.07 21.32 15.57
C GLN A 315 -24.21 20.99 16.54
N ALA A 316 -25.36 20.59 16.02
CA ALA A 316 -26.49 20.20 16.86
C ALA A 316 -26.19 19.01 17.79
N GLU A 317 -25.36 18.07 17.34
CA GLU A 317 -24.92 16.94 18.18
C GLU A 317 -23.96 17.40 19.26
N VAL A 318 -23.04 18.33 18.94
CA VAL A 318 -22.13 18.94 19.90
C VAL A 318 -22.91 19.74 20.98
N ASP A 319 -23.90 20.53 20.56
CA ASP A 319 -24.78 21.25 21.48
C ASP A 319 -25.56 20.29 22.39
N ALA A 320 -26.01 19.14 21.86
CA ALA A 320 -26.69 18.11 22.64
C ALA A 320 -25.78 17.45 23.69
N MET A 321 -24.48 17.27 23.40
CA MET A 321 -23.51 16.77 24.39
C MET A 321 -23.31 17.76 25.53
N ALA A 322 -23.24 19.07 25.24
CA ALA A 322 -23.17 20.10 26.27
C ALA A 322 -24.43 20.09 27.15
N GLN A 323 -25.61 20.02 26.54
CA GLN A 323 -26.88 19.93 27.25
C GLN A 323 -26.96 18.70 28.16
N ALA A 324 -26.52 17.53 27.67
CA ALA A 324 -26.53 16.29 28.46
C ALA A 324 -25.65 16.40 29.71
N ILE A 325 -24.50 17.06 29.64
CA ILE A 325 -23.65 17.32 30.81
C ILE A 325 -24.37 18.30 31.76
N GLU A 326 -24.96 19.37 31.27
CA GLU A 326 -25.68 20.36 32.11
C GLU A 326 -26.92 19.73 32.79
N GLU A 327 -27.69 18.88 32.09
CA GLU A 327 -28.78 18.13 32.65
C GLU A 327 -28.32 17.16 33.74
N ALA A 328 -27.21 16.45 33.52
CA ALA A 328 -26.63 15.57 34.52
C ALA A 328 -26.18 16.33 35.77
N ILE A 329 -25.57 17.50 35.60
CA ILE A 329 -25.22 18.42 36.70
C ILE A 329 -26.46 18.87 37.46
N ALA A 330 -27.53 19.29 36.75
CA ALA A 330 -28.78 19.78 37.35
C ALA A 330 -29.54 18.69 38.14
N ALA A 331 -29.32 17.42 37.75
CA ALA A 331 -29.95 16.27 38.43
C ALA A 331 -29.19 15.80 39.68
N LEU A 332 -28.04 16.41 40.00
CA LEU A 332 -27.21 16.03 41.16
C LEU A 332 -28.01 16.33 42.49
N GLU A 333 -28.11 15.31 43.33
CA GLU A 333 -28.68 15.44 44.68
C GLU A 333 -27.55 15.61 45.72
N LYS A 334 -27.64 16.67 46.51
CA LYS A 334 -26.71 16.84 47.64
C LYS A 334 -26.97 15.80 48.75
N LYS A 335 -25.90 15.40 49.39
CA LYS A 335 -26.00 14.61 50.61
C LYS A 335 -26.69 15.46 51.69
N GLU A 336 -27.61 14.85 52.45
CA GLU A 336 -28.21 15.52 53.59
C GLU A 336 -27.13 15.84 54.62
N GLU A 337 -27.00 17.11 55.01
CA GLU A 337 -26.15 17.46 56.16
C GLU A 337 -26.75 16.79 57.38
N THR A 338 -25.97 15.88 57.99
CA THR A 338 -26.36 15.29 59.29
C THR A 338 -26.46 16.45 60.29
N PRO A 339 -27.62 16.68 60.90
CA PRO A 339 -27.75 17.75 61.86
C PRO A 339 -26.71 17.50 62.96
N VAL A 340 -25.78 18.42 63.16
CA VAL A 340 -24.87 18.38 64.30
C VAL A 340 -25.75 18.65 65.53
N ASN A 341 -26.08 17.57 66.22
CA ASN A 341 -26.80 17.67 67.49
C ASN A 341 -25.90 18.49 68.46
N PRO A 342 -26.39 19.61 69.03
CA PRO A 342 -25.61 20.38 69.96
C PRO A 342 -25.20 19.47 71.11
N ALA A 343 -23.93 19.40 71.42
CA ALA A 343 -23.38 18.63 72.50
C ALA A 343 -24.07 18.95 73.80
N GLU A 344 -24.75 17.94 74.37
CA GLU A 344 -25.32 18.00 75.74
C GLU A 344 -24.22 18.30 76.74
N PRO A 345 -24.45 19.21 77.69
CA PRO A 345 -23.41 19.59 78.68
C PRO A 345 -23.06 18.38 79.58
N THR A 346 -21.85 17.92 79.52
CA THR A 346 -21.34 16.86 80.39
C THR A 346 -21.22 17.32 81.80
N GLU A 347 -21.96 16.69 82.69
CA GLU A 347 -21.73 16.75 84.20
C GLU A 347 -20.37 16.12 84.51
N PRO A 348 -19.70 16.59 85.57
CA PRO A 348 -18.38 16.10 85.96
C PRO A 348 -18.50 14.88 86.77
N THR A 349 -18.00 13.74 86.32
CA THR A 349 -17.80 12.52 87.14
C THR A 349 -16.37 12.33 87.50
N THR A 350 -16.18 12.11 88.82
CA THR A 350 -14.98 11.83 89.59
C THR A 350 -14.22 10.53 89.18
N PRO A 351 -12.90 10.45 89.40
CA PRO A 351 -12.07 9.39 88.87
C PRO A 351 -12.07 8.13 89.77
N GLY A 352 -12.05 6.96 89.12
CA GLY A 352 -11.94 5.65 89.85
C GLY A 352 -11.34 4.57 88.99
N ALA A 353 -10.04 4.35 89.22
CA ALA A 353 -9.29 3.09 89.24
C ALA A 353 -9.38 2.00 88.16
N SER A 354 -8.27 1.85 87.49
CA SER A 354 -7.47 0.61 87.30
C SER A 354 -8.15 -0.68 86.79
N GLY A 355 -7.57 -1.26 85.74
CA GLY A 355 -7.63 -2.72 85.48
C GLY A 355 -7.41 -3.11 84.02
N THR A 356 -6.16 -3.31 83.72
CA THR A 356 -5.49 -4.45 83.04
C THR A 356 -6.11 -5.12 81.82
N ILE A 357 -5.40 -5.06 80.69
CA ILE A 357 -4.93 -6.12 79.74
C ILE A 357 -5.91 -7.23 79.36
N ASP A 358 -6.14 -7.47 78.12
CA ASP A 358 -5.57 -8.50 77.23
C ASP A 358 -6.34 -8.62 75.86
N GLY A 359 -5.68 -8.73 74.87
CA GLY A 359 -5.42 -9.63 73.74
C GLY A 359 -6.55 -10.07 72.85
N SER A 360 -6.10 -10.04 71.62
CA SER A 360 -6.36 -10.89 70.47
C SER A 360 -7.51 -10.55 69.50
N THR A 361 -7.03 -10.19 68.34
CA THR A 361 -7.37 -10.72 66.98
C THR A 361 -8.75 -11.32 66.75
N GLU A 362 -9.46 -10.78 65.77
CA GLU A 362 -9.85 -11.55 64.57
C GLU A 362 -10.44 -10.65 63.47
N GLN A 363 -9.92 -10.89 62.25
CA GLN A 363 -10.42 -10.34 61.02
C GLN A 363 -11.70 -11.07 60.61
N GLU A 364 -12.72 -10.36 60.23
CA GLU A 364 -13.73 -10.91 59.31
C GLU A 364 -13.88 -10.05 58.08
N MET A 365 -13.57 -10.70 56.95
CA MET A 365 -13.86 -10.24 55.61
C MET A 365 -15.36 -10.31 55.36
N ASN A 366 -15.95 -9.18 54.95
CA ASN A 366 -17.29 -9.19 54.35
C ASN A 366 -17.19 -8.90 52.84
N SER A 367 -17.63 -9.88 52.08
CA SER A 367 -17.79 -9.86 50.62
C SER A 367 -18.77 -8.80 50.15
N PRO A 368 -18.56 -8.17 48.97
CA PRO A 368 -19.53 -7.23 48.41
C PRO A 368 -20.72 -7.97 47.81
N GLN A 369 -21.89 -7.55 48.22
CA GLN A 369 -23.17 -8.00 47.70
C GLN A 369 -23.44 -7.30 46.36
N THR A 370 -23.61 -8.08 45.28
CA THR A 370 -24.04 -7.62 43.98
C THR A 370 -25.50 -7.24 44.01
N GLY A 371 -25.79 -5.95 43.90
CA GLY A 371 -27.15 -5.42 43.64
C GLY A 371 -27.32 -5.03 42.18
N ASP A 372 -28.18 -5.76 41.49
CA ASP A 372 -28.59 -5.50 40.12
C ASP A 372 -29.58 -4.28 40.13
N ASN A 373 -29.10 -3.14 39.65
CA ASN A 373 -29.93 -2.00 39.32
C ASN A 373 -29.97 -1.76 37.81
N SER A 374 -30.90 -2.41 37.13
CA SER A 374 -31.24 -2.17 35.75
C SER A 374 -31.73 -0.73 35.55
N ASN A 375 -30.86 0.13 35.04
CA ASN A 375 -31.14 1.54 34.78
C ASN A 375 -31.83 1.70 33.43
N THR A 376 -33.16 1.83 33.45
CA THR A 376 -34.04 1.96 32.27
C THR A 376 -33.72 3.20 31.42
N VAL A 377 -32.97 4.18 31.97
CA VAL A 377 -32.59 5.42 31.28
C VAL A 377 -31.48 5.19 30.25
N MET A 378 -30.64 4.16 30.43
CA MET A 378 -29.55 3.86 29.50
C MET A 378 -30.00 3.36 28.13
N TRP A 379 -31.19 2.77 28.04
CA TRP A 379 -31.73 2.25 26.78
C TRP A 379 -32.34 3.30 25.87
N ILE A 380 -32.71 4.47 26.38
CA ILE A 380 -33.30 5.55 25.57
C ILE A 380 -32.21 6.29 24.79
N ALA A 381 -31.01 6.49 25.37
CA ALA A 381 -29.88 7.14 24.67
C ALA A 381 -29.30 6.26 23.54
N VAL A 382 -29.28 4.92 23.73
CA VAL A 382 -28.84 3.97 22.70
C VAL A 382 -29.86 3.85 21.57
N ALA A 383 -31.17 4.00 21.86
CA ALA A 383 -32.22 3.93 20.84
C ALA A 383 -32.22 5.14 19.88
N VAL A 384 -31.82 6.33 20.35
CA VAL A 384 -31.73 7.53 19.51
C VAL A 384 -30.53 7.47 18.56
N LEU A 385 -29.40 6.88 18.99
CA LEU A 385 -28.22 6.67 18.14
C LEU A 385 -28.44 5.57 17.08
N ALA A 386 -29.24 4.53 17.40
CA ALA A 386 -29.56 3.46 16.47
C ALA A 386 -30.55 3.89 15.38
N ALA A 387 -31.47 4.83 15.66
CA ALA A 387 -32.42 5.36 14.69
C ALA A 387 -31.76 6.28 13.64
N GLY A 388 -30.69 7.00 14.00
CA GLY A 388 -29.91 7.84 13.08
C GLY A 388 -29.11 7.03 12.07
N ALA A 389 -28.61 5.84 12.44
CA ALA A 389 -27.81 4.98 11.56
C ALA A 389 -28.66 4.20 10.54
N MET A 390 -29.95 3.93 10.81
CA MET A 390 -30.80 3.17 9.90
C MET A 390 -31.44 4.02 8.79
N THR A 391 -31.52 5.33 8.93
CA THR A 391 -31.99 6.21 7.85
C THR A 391 -30.98 6.47 6.76
N GLY A 392 -29.66 6.37 7.04
CA GLY A 392 -28.59 6.54 6.07
C GLY A 392 -28.43 5.36 5.10
N THR A 393 -28.69 4.13 5.53
CA THR A 393 -28.49 2.93 4.72
C THR A 393 -29.62 2.63 3.72
N VAL A 394 -30.83 3.16 3.94
CA VAL A 394 -31.98 2.97 3.03
C VAL A 394 -31.87 3.86 1.79
N PHE A 395 -31.18 4.99 1.86
CA PHE A 395 -31.01 5.90 0.71
C PHE A 395 -29.98 5.39 -0.31
N PHE A 396 -28.97 4.62 0.12
CA PHE A 396 -27.98 4.06 -0.79
C PHE A 396 -28.42 2.79 -1.54
N ALA A 397 -29.37 2.03 -0.98
CA ALA A 397 -29.85 0.80 -1.61
C ALA A 397 -30.86 1.03 -2.74
N ARG A 398 -31.51 2.21 -2.83
CA ARG A 398 -32.50 2.52 -3.88
C ARG A 398 -31.90 3.08 -5.18
N LYS A 399 -30.64 3.54 -5.18
CA LYS A 399 -30.00 4.09 -6.38
C LYS A 399 -29.33 3.05 -7.31
N LYS A 400 -29.27 1.79 -6.89
CA LYS A 400 -28.64 0.69 -7.66
C LYS A 400 -29.63 -0.18 -8.44
N LYS A 401 -30.90 0.22 -8.54
CA LYS A 401 -31.96 -0.55 -9.24
C LYS A 401 -32.65 0.21 -10.38
N ALA A 402 -32.03 1.32 -10.86
CA ALA A 402 -32.61 2.14 -11.95
C ALA A 402 -31.50 2.53 -12.96
N GLU A 403 -30.60 1.60 -13.30
CA GLU A 403 -29.81 1.60 -14.54
C GLU A 403 -29.70 0.16 -15.05
#